data_4781fe04758971735c9d1cc591cd93e0
#
_entry.id   4781fe04758971735c9d1cc591cd93e0
#
_cell.length_a   1.000
_cell.length_b   1.000
_cell.length_c   1.000
_cell.angle_alpha   90.00
_cell.angle_beta   90.00
_cell.angle_gamma   90.00
#
_symmetry.space_group_name_H-M   'P 1'
#
loop_
_entity.id
_entity.type
_entity.pdbx_description
1 polymer ?
#
loop_
_entity_poly.entity_id
_entity_poly.type
_entity_poly.pdbx_seq_one_letter_code
_entity_poly.pdbx_strand_id
1 'polypeptide(L)'
;MTYQLRDIKGSVVVITGATTGIGAAAAKQLVELGCKVVLNARNEAKLQEMVASLGADNAAYQAGDSSIPDVSRAVAKKALDTFGTIDCVVPNAGIGMYGSVLDYSDDEVNRMMRTNYEASVHIVRATLPTMLAKKAGDIIMVSSVAGFRGGGDESIYAGTKHAQVGFAGGLDRELREKGVRVALVCPAGTDTQFAIEAGRTAGEPKLASYLRPDDVAFQIVQ
;
A
#
# COMPACT_ATOMS: atom_id res chain seq x y z
N MET A 1 24.03 -4.62 20.44
CA MET A 1 22.56 -4.52 20.51
C MET A 1 21.98 -5.62 19.64
N THR A 2 21.31 -6.58 20.24
CA THR A 2 20.58 -7.61 19.50
C THR A 2 19.26 -6.98 19.05
N TYR A 3 19.11 -6.75 17.74
CA TYR A 3 17.81 -6.36 17.19
C TYR A 3 16.86 -7.54 17.31
N GLN A 4 15.91 -7.44 18.21
CA GLN A 4 14.85 -8.42 18.31
C GLN A 4 13.75 -8.00 17.33
N LEU A 5 13.51 -8.82 16.29
CA LEU A 5 12.37 -8.63 15.41
C LEU A 5 11.08 -8.73 16.25
N ARG A 6 10.13 -7.84 15.98
CA ARG A 6 8.83 -7.88 16.66
C ARG A 6 8.07 -9.12 16.20
N ASP A 7 7.49 -9.86 17.12
CA ASP A 7 6.53 -10.90 16.77
C ASP A 7 5.25 -10.23 16.23
N ILE A 8 4.94 -10.50 14.96
CA ILE A 8 3.76 -9.97 14.28
C ILE A 8 2.63 -10.98 14.20
N LYS A 9 2.81 -12.20 14.72
CA LYS A 9 1.80 -13.25 14.70
C LYS A 9 0.51 -12.76 15.37
N GLY A 10 -0.61 -12.97 14.70
CA GLY A 10 -1.93 -12.51 15.15
C GLY A 10 -2.23 -11.04 14.86
N SER A 11 -1.26 -10.25 14.37
CA SER A 11 -1.51 -8.85 13.99
C SER A 11 -2.50 -8.74 12.84
N VAL A 12 -3.35 -7.72 12.88
CA VAL A 12 -4.33 -7.39 11.83
C VAL A 12 -3.76 -6.29 10.95
N VAL A 13 -3.57 -6.60 9.67
CA VAL A 13 -2.95 -5.72 8.68
C VAL A 13 -3.95 -5.33 7.59
N VAL A 14 -4.16 -4.04 7.40
CA VAL A 14 -4.97 -3.48 6.30
C VAL A 14 -4.08 -3.17 5.12
N ILE A 15 -4.41 -3.66 3.91
CA ILE A 15 -3.61 -3.47 2.70
C ILE A 15 -4.48 -2.90 1.58
N THR A 16 -4.10 -1.76 1.00
CA THR A 16 -4.75 -1.22 -0.21
C THR A 16 -4.00 -1.66 -1.47
N GLY A 17 -4.71 -1.80 -2.60
CA GLY A 17 -4.11 -2.31 -3.85
C GLY A 17 -3.68 -3.77 -3.73
N ALA A 18 -4.45 -4.59 -3.01
CA ALA A 18 -4.03 -5.92 -2.55
C ALA A 18 -4.20 -7.05 -3.57
N THR A 19 -4.79 -6.82 -4.76
CA THR A 19 -5.13 -7.90 -5.70
C THR A 19 -4.03 -8.29 -6.68
N THR A 20 -2.95 -7.52 -6.76
CA THR A 20 -1.83 -7.77 -7.69
C THR A 20 -0.52 -7.26 -7.12
N GLY A 21 0.59 -7.68 -7.73
CA GLY A 21 1.92 -7.14 -7.46
C GLY A 21 2.32 -7.20 -5.98
N ILE A 22 2.91 -6.11 -5.50
CA ILE A 22 3.46 -6.00 -4.15
C ILE A 22 2.42 -6.24 -3.07
N GLY A 23 1.21 -5.67 -3.21
CA GLY A 23 0.15 -5.82 -2.22
C GLY A 23 -0.34 -7.27 -2.08
N ALA A 24 -0.46 -8.00 -3.21
CA ALA A 24 -0.83 -9.41 -3.19
C ALA A 24 0.27 -10.30 -2.57
N ALA A 25 1.53 -10.02 -2.91
CA ALA A 25 2.67 -10.73 -2.33
C ALA A 25 2.78 -10.49 -0.81
N ALA A 26 2.62 -9.23 -0.37
CA ALA A 26 2.62 -8.88 1.05
C ALA A 26 1.49 -9.58 1.82
N ALA A 27 0.27 -9.62 1.25
CA ALA A 27 -0.84 -10.32 1.88
C ALA A 27 -0.55 -11.80 2.12
N LYS A 28 0.06 -12.49 1.14
CA LYS A 28 0.45 -13.91 1.27
C LYS A 28 1.50 -14.10 2.36
N GLN A 29 2.59 -13.36 2.31
CA GLN A 29 3.69 -13.49 3.28
C GLN A 29 3.21 -13.16 4.71
N LEU A 30 2.36 -12.15 4.89
CA LEU A 30 1.78 -11.83 6.21
C LEU A 30 0.92 -12.97 6.76
N VAL A 31 0.09 -13.60 5.94
CA VAL A 31 -0.71 -14.75 6.37
C VAL A 31 0.17 -15.96 6.69
N GLU A 32 1.22 -16.21 5.91
CA GLU A 32 2.23 -17.26 6.19
C GLU A 32 2.95 -17.03 7.53
N LEU A 33 3.13 -15.76 7.94
CA LEU A 33 3.68 -15.37 9.24
C LEU A 33 2.64 -15.37 10.37
N GLY A 34 1.40 -15.79 10.07
CA GLY A 34 0.32 -15.89 11.05
C GLY A 34 -0.43 -14.60 11.34
N CYS A 35 -0.28 -13.58 10.49
CA CYS A 35 -1.09 -12.37 10.55
C CYS A 35 -2.49 -12.59 9.96
N LYS A 36 -3.40 -11.69 10.27
CA LYS A 36 -4.71 -11.54 9.61
C LYS A 36 -4.69 -10.33 8.71
N VAL A 37 -5.33 -10.42 7.54
CA VAL A 37 -5.28 -9.34 6.54
C VAL A 37 -6.67 -8.87 6.14
N VAL A 38 -6.82 -7.56 5.94
CA VAL A 38 -8.01 -6.97 5.31
C VAL A 38 -7.60 -6.30 4.01
N LEU A 39 -8.07 -6.85 2.92
CA LEU A 39 -7.67 -6.52 1.57
C LEU A 39 -8.61 -5.49 0.96
N ASN A 40 -8.06 -4.44 0.37
CA ASN A 40 -8.84 -3.49 -0.42
C ASN A 40 -8.30 -3.39 -1.84
N ALA A 41 -9.19 -3.41 -2.79
CA ALA A 41 -8.98 -3.11 -4.20
C ALA A 41 -10.33 -2.85 -4.88
N ARG A 42 -10.31 -2.41 -6.14
CA ARG A 42 -11.53 -2.14 -6.91
C ARG A 42 -12.20 -3.39 -7.46
N ASN A 43 -11.42 -4.43 -7.79
CA ASN A 43 -11.92 -5.67 -8.38
C ASN A 43 -12.34 -6.64 -7.28
N GLU A 44 -13.65 -6.72 -7.05
CA GLU A 44 -14.22 -7.57 -6.01
C GLU A 44 -14.02 -9.06 -6.27
N ALA A 45 -14.16 -9.52 -7.52
CA ALA A 45 -13.97 -10.93 -7.85
C ALA A 45 -12.54 -11.40 -7.49
N LYS A 46 -11.51 -10.61 -7.84
CA LYS A 46 -10.13 -10.92 -7.46
C LYS A 46 -9.91 -10.88 -5.94
N LEU A 47 -10.60 -10.01 -5.21
CA LEU A 47 -10.55 -9.99 -3.74
C LEU A 47 -11.14 -11.26 -3.14
N GLN A 48 -12.28 -11.74 -3.68
CA GLN A 48 -12.92 -13.00 -3.27
C GLN A 48 -11.99 -14.19 -3.53
N GLU A 49 -11.36 -14.26 -4.70
CA GLU A 49 -10.38 -15.30 -5.02
C GLU A 49 -9.19 -15.29 -4.04
N MET A 50 -8.68 -14.10 -3.72
CA MET A 50 -7.57 -13.97 -2.76
C MET A 50 -7.97 -14.43 -1.36
N VAL A 51 -9.12 -13.98 -0.85
CA VAL A 51 -9.61 -14.41 0.47
C VAL A 51 -9.82 -15.92 0.49
N ALA A 52 -10.39 -16.52 -0.56
CA ALA A 52 -10.53 -17.96 -0.67
C ALA A 52 -9.18 -18.70 -0.62
N SER A 53 -8.14 -18.14 -1.27
CA SER A 53 -6.79 -18.73 -1.27
C SER A 53 -6.04 -18.58 0.06
N LEU A 54 -6.28 -17.49 0.80
CA LEU A 54 -5.62 -17.20 2.08
C LEU A 54 -6.35 -17.81 3.28
N GLY A 55 -7.59 -18.24 3.08
CA GLY A 55 -8.47 -18.76 4.13
C GLY A 55 -9.29 -17.66 4.82
N ALA A 56 -10.60 -17.87 4.96
CA ALA A 56 -11.53 -16.90 5.52
C ALA A 56 -11.27 -16.55 7.00
N ASP A 57 -10.58 -17.42 7.71
CA ASP A 57 -10.17 -17.16 9.11
C ASP A 57 -8.99 -16.17 9.19
N ASN A 58 -8.23 -16.00 8.09
CA ASN A 58 -7.04 -15.18 8.02
C ASN A 58 -7.22 -13.92 7.20
N ALA A 59 -8.21 -13.89 6.31
CA ALA A 59 -8.38 -12.81 5.35
C ALA A 59 -9.83 -12.37 5.23
N ALA A 60 -10.02 -11.06 5.13
CA ALA A 60 -11.30 -10.44 4.78
C ALA A 60 -11.05 -9.38 3.70
N TYR A 61 -12.10 -8.87 3.08
CA TYR A 61 -11.96 -7.81 2.10
C TYR A 61 -13.08 -6.76 2.18
N GLN A 62 -12.78 -5.60 1.65
CA GLN A 62 -13.71 -4.53 1.33
C GLN A 62 -13.37 -3.99 -0.06
N ALA A 63 -14.24 -4.22 -1.04
CA ALA A 63 -14.07 -3.68 -2.38
C ALA A 63 -14.35 -2.18 -2.43
N GLY A 64 -13.68 -1.49 -3.34
CA GLY A 64 -13.90 -0.08 -3.65
C GLY A 64 -12.61 0.68 -3.91
N ASP A 65 -12.76 1.91 -4.39
CA ASP A 65 -11.66 2.84 -4.64
C ASP A 65 -11.26 3.55 -3.35
N SER A 66 -10.07 3.27 -2.83
CA SER A 66 -9.54 3.87 -1.59
C SER A 66 -9.30 5.39 -1.68
N SER A 67 -9.35 5.98 -2.87
CA SER A 67 -9.37 7.44 -3.03
C SER A 67 -10.70 8.09 -2.61
N ILE A 68 -11.73 7.27 -2.38
CA ILE A 68 -13.02 7.70 -1.84
C ILE A 68 -12.98 7.54 -0.32
N PRO A 69 -13.12 8.62 0.47
CA PRO A 69 -13.00 8.55 1.93
C PRO A 69 -13.92 7.54 2.61
N ASP A 70 -15.14 7.37 2.10
CA ASP A 70 -16.11 6.41 2.65
C ASP A 70 -15.66 4.96 2.45
N VAL A 71 -15.01 4.64 1.34
CA VAL A 71 -14.42 3.31 1.11
C VAL A 71 -13.32 3.04 2.13
N SER A 72 -12.42 3.99 2.36
CA SER A 72 -11.38 3.85 3.38
C SER A 72 -11.96 3.63 4.79
N ARG A 73 -13.04 4.34 5.13
CA ARG A 73 -13.77 4.12 6.39
C ARG A 73 -14.40 2.71 6.45
N ALA A 74 -14.99 2.25 5.34
CA ALA A 74 -15.56 0.90 5.26
C ALA A 74 -14.49 -0.19 5.39
N VAL A 75 -13.29 0.00 4.85
CA VAL A 75 -12.15 -0.91 5.01
C VAL A 75 -11.74 -1.01 6.49
N ALA A 76 -11.58 0.12 7.17
CA ALA A 76 -11.25 0.13 8.60
C ALA A 76 -12.35 -0.52 9.44
N LYS A 77 -13.62 -0.21 9.15
CA LYS A 77 -14.77 -0.86 9.81
C LYS A 77 -14.76 -2.36 9.59
N LYS A 78 -14.49 -2.84 8.36
CA LYS A 78 -14.40 -4.26 8.05
C LYS A 78 -13.33 -4.96 8.90
N ALA A 79 -12.17 -4.34 9.11
CA ALA A 79 -11.12 -4.89 9.96
C ALA A 79 -11.58 -5.02 11.42
N LEU A 80 -12.21 -4.00 11.95
CA LEU A 80 -12.73 -3.99 13.31
C LEU A 80 -13.86 -5.00 13.51
N ASP A 81 -14.82 -5.07 12.60
CA ASP A 81 -15.95 -6.00 12.67
C ASP A 81 -15.50 -7.47 12.56
N THR A 82 -14.46 -7.76 11.78
CA THR A 82 -14.01 -9.13 11.51
C THR A 82 -12.97 -9.61 12.51
N PHE A 83 -11.99 -8.75 12.86
CA PHE A 83 -10.82 -9.13 13.64
C PHE A 83 -10.64 -8.33 14.94
N GLY A 84 -11.48 -7.34 15.19
CA GLY A 84 -11.52 -6.59 16.45
C GLY A 84 -10.47 -5.52 16.64
N THR A 85 -9.46 -5.44 15.76
CA THR A 85 -8.35 -4.47 15.87
C THR A 85 -7.77 -4.11 14.51
N ILE A 86 -6.86 -3.12 14.50
CA ILE A 86 -5.97 -2.80 13.38
C ILE A 86 -4.59 -2.54 13.97
N ASP A 87 -3.60 -3.34 13.59
CA ASP A 87 -2.23 -3.24 14.11
C ASP A 87 -1.29 -2.58 13.11
N CYS A 88 -1.57 -2.78 11.83
CA CYS A 88 -0.77 -2.18 10.77
C CYS A 88 -1.66 -1.75 9.60
N VAL A 89 -1.27 -0.70 8.91
CA VAL A 89 -1.83 -0.32 7.61
C VAL A 89 -0.71 -0.18 6.58
N VAL A 90 -0.95 -0.77 5.40
CA VAL A 90 -0.05 -0.71 4.24
C VAL A 90 -0.75 0.06 3.11
N PRO A 91 -0.60 1.40 3.03
CA PRO A 91 -1.02 2.19 1.89
C PRO A 91 -0.14 1.84 0.69
N ASN A 92 -0.62 0.90 -0.16
CA ASN A 92 0.11 0.38 -1.31
C ASN A 92 -0.59 0.68 -2.65
N ALA A 93 -1.89 0.97 -2.66
CA ALA A 93 -2.60 1.33 -3.87
C ALA A 93 -1.91 2.47 -4.64
N GLY A 94 -1.71 2.29 -5.91
CA GLY A 94 -1.08 3.30 -6.76
C GLY A 94 -1.20 2.96 -8.24
N ILE A 95 -1.08 3.98 -9.06
CA ILE A 95 -1.00 3.91 -10.51
C ILE A 95 0.22 4.70 -10.99
N GLY A 96 0.79 4.29 -12.12
CA GLY A 96 1.84 5.03 -12.82
C GLY A 96 1.42 5.28 -14.24
N MET A 97 1.83 6.41 -14.76
CA MET A 97 1.76 6.77 -16.16
C MET A 97 3.08 7.42 -16.53
N TYR A 98 3.62 7.08 -17.67
CA TYR A 98 4.91 7.56 -18.17
C TYR A 98 4.73 8.30 -19.48
N GLY A 99 5.36 9.46 -19.61
CA GLY A 99 5.32 10.32 -20.78
C GLY A 99 5.73 11.75 -20.45
N SER A 100 5.74 12.62 -21.45
CA SER A 100 5.96 14.06 -21.24
C SER A 100 4.87 14.66 -20.36
N VAL A 101 5.18 15.68 -19.59
CA VAL A 101 4.20 16.43 -18.79
C VAL A 101 3.05 17.00 -19.64
N LEU A 102 3.30 17.22 -20.93
CA LEU A 102 2.29 17.72 -21.88
C LEU A 102 1.36 16.63 -22.44
N ASP A 103 1.70 15.34 -22.23
CA ASP A 103 0.92 14.22 -22.75
C ASP A 103 -0.26 13.85 -21.82
N TYR A 104 -0.25 14.34 -20.57
CA TYR A 104 -1.28 14.04 -19.58
C TYR A 104 -2.46 14.99 -19.69
N SER A 105 -3.66 14.43 -19.72
CA SER A 105 -4.88 15.19 -19.49
C SER A 105 -5.01 15.59 -18.00
N ASP A 106 -5.77 16.65 -17.72
CA ASP A 106 -6.04 17.09 -16.34
C ASP A 106 -6.70 15.97 -15.52
N ASP A 107 -7.55 15.15 -16.13
CA ASP A 107 -8.19 14.00 -15.47
C ASP A 107 -7.17 12.92 -15.07
N GLU A 108 -6.16 12.66 -15.90
CA GLU A 108 -5.09 11.71 -15.60
C GLU A 108 -4.20 12.21 -14.47
N VAL A 109 -3.85 13.49 -14.47
CA VAL A 109 -3.12 14.14 -13.37
C VAL A 109 -3.91 14.01 -12.06
N ASN A 110 -5.18 14.39 -12.09
CA ASN A 110 -6.08 14.28 -10.93
C ASN A 110 -6.22 12.85 -10.44
N ARG A 111 -6.42 11.88 -11.36
CA ARG A 111 -6.53 10.46 -11.02
C ARG A 111 -5.27 9.93 -10.35
N MET A 112 -4.09 10.34 -10.84
CA MET A 112 -2.81 9.91 -10.27
C MET A 112 -2.61 10.48 -8.85
N MET A 113 -2.91 11.77 -8.63
CA MET A 113 -2.85 12.41 -7.32
C MET A 113 -3.83 11.74 -6.33
N ARG A 114 -5.07 11.56 -6.73
CA ARG A 114 -6.11 10.93 -5.88
C ARG A 114 -5.75 9.50 -5.52
N THR A 115 -5.33 8.69 -6.50
CA THR A 115 -5.02 7.27 -6.27
C THR A 115 -3.75 7.09 -5.44
N ASN A 116 -2.68 7.84 -5.72
CA ASN A 116 -1.39 7.61 -5.07
C ASN A 116 -1.28 8.33 -3.73
N TYR A 117 -1.76 9.58 -3.65
CA TYR A 117 -1.57 10.40 -2.45
C TYR A 117 -2.82 10.46 -1.59
N GLU A 118 -3.97 10.92 -2.11
CA GLU A 118 -5.17 11.09 -1.29
C GLU A 118 -5.67 9.77 -0.70
N ALA A 119 -5.63 8.67 -1.47
CA ALA A 119 -5.97 7.35 -0.97
C ALA A 119 -5.10 6.92 0.22
N SER A 120 -3.80 7.23 0.17
CA SER A 120 -2.89 6.98 1.31
C SER A 120 -3.29 7.78 2.54
N VAL A 121 -3.66 9.05 2.35
CA VAL A 121 -4.15 9.91 3.44
C VAL A 121 -5.46 9.37 4.03
N HIS A 122 -6.40 8.97 3.17
CA HIS A 122 -7.72 8.50 3.61
C HIS A 122 -7.64 7.20 4.41
N ILE A 123 -6.87 6.22 3.92
CA ILE A 123 -6.77 4.94 4.65
C ILE A 123 -6.01 5.09 5.98
N VAL A 124 -4.96 5.92 6.03
CA VAL A 124 -4.28 6.25 7.29
C VAL A 124 -5.25 6.91 8.26
N ARG A 125 -6.00 7.93 7.84
CA ARG A 125 -7.00 8.61 8.68
C ARG A 125 -8.10 7.67 9.20
N ALA A 126 -8.48 6.67 8.43
CA ALA A 126 -9.49 5.71 8.81
C ALA A 126 -8.99 4.68 9.84
N THR A 127 -7.71 4.28 9.76
CA THR A 127 -7.13 3.23 10.62
C THR A 127 -6.43 3.77 11.86
N LEU A 128 -5.89 4.97 11.80
CA LEU A 128 -5.09 5.60 12.85
C LEU A 128 -5.79 5.73 14.22
N PRO A 129 -7.11 6.05 14.31
CA PRO A 129 -7.77 6.15 15.62
C PRO A 129 -7.65 4.88 16.46
N THR A 130 -7.72 3.69 15.84
CA THR A 130 -7.57 2.40 16.53
C THR A 130 -6.16 2.23 17.08
N MET A 131 -5.13 2.60 16.31
CA MET A 131 -3.74 2.51 16.72
C MET A 131 -3.43 3.50 17.88
N LEU A 132 -3.95 4.73 17.79
CA LEU A 132 -3.79 5.73 18.84
C LEU A 132 -4.44 5.32 20.16
N ALA A 133 -5.63 4.73 20.11
CA ALA A 133 -6.35 4.27 21.30
C ALA A 133 -5.56 3.22 22.10
N LYS A 134 -4.84 2.35 21.41
CA LYS A 134 -3.98 1.32 22.05
C LYS A 134 -2.51 1.75 22.18
N LYS A 135 -2.13 2.96 21.72
CA LYS A 135 -0.76 3.48 21.71
C LYS A 135 0.25 2.52 21.05
N ALA A 136 -0.19 1.82 20.03
CA ALA A 136 0.62 0.86 19.30
C ALA A 136 0.08 0.68 17.88
N GLY A 137 0.96 0.67 16.89
CA GLY A 137 0.61 0.40 15.50
C GLY A 137 1.72 0.78 14.53
N ASP A 138 1.54 0.35 13.29
CA ASP A 138 2.50 0.58 12.22
C ASP A 138 1.81 1.12 10.96
N ILE A 139 2.41 2.11 10.33
CA ILE A 139 2.03 2.62 9.02
C ILE A 139 3.22 2.36 8.09
N ILE A 140 3.06 1.43 7.14
CA ILE A 140 4.12 1.07 6.20
C ILE A 140 3.70 1.51 4.80
N MET A 141 4.14 2.69 4.39
CA MET A 141 3.72 3.29 3.13
C MET A 141 4.59 2.83 1.97
N VAL A 142 3.97 2.31 0.92
CA VAL A 142 4.68 1.91 -0.31
C VAL A 142 4.75 3.11 -1.26
N SER A 143 5.90 3.79 -1.22
CA SER A 143 6.20 4.89 -2.13
C SER A 143 6.97 4.39 -3.38
N SER A 144 8.09 4.98 -3.71
CA SER A 144 9.00 4.63 -4.81
C SER A 144 10.33 5.36 -4.63
N VAL A 145 11.39 4.89 -5.29
CA VAL A 145 12.61 5.68 -5.50
C VAL A 145 12.29 7.00 -6.21
N ALA A 146 11.25 7.06 -7.04
CA ALA A 146 10.73 8.27 -7.65
C ALA A 146 10.20 9.30 -6.64
N GLY A 147 9.99 8.93 -5.38
CA GLY A 147 9.68 9.84 -4.28
C GLY A 147 10.87 10.66 -3.79
N PHE A 148 12.09 10.35 -4.25
CA PHE A 148 13.32 11.09 -3.97
C PHE A 148 13.97 11.62 -5.23
N ARG A 149 13.81 10.91 -6.36
CA ARG A 149 14.41 11.25 -7.64
C ARG A 149 13.54 10.72 -8.79
N GLY A 150 12.79 11.61 -9.44
CA GLY A 150 12.00 11.28 -10.64
C GLY A 150 12.85 11.19 -11.90
N GLY A 151 12.44 10.36 -12.85
CA GLY A 151 12.93 10.36 -14.23
C GLY A 151 12.27 11.46 -15.07
N GLY A 152 12.77 11.64 -16.31
CA GLY A 152 12.30 12.71 -17.21
C GLY A 152 10.90 12.45 -17.80
N ASP A 153 10.44 11.22 -17.77
CA ASP A 153 9.16 10.76 -18.32
C ASP A 153 8.12 10.38 -17.23
N GLU A 154 8.38 10.73 -15.97
CA GLU A 154 7.52 10.38 -14.83
C GLU A 154 7.30 11.55 -13.86
N SER A 155 7.34 12.78 -14.34
CA SER A 155 7.29 13.98 -13.49
C SER A 155 6.06 14.05 -12.59
N ILE A 156 4.86 13.75 -13.12
CA ILE A 156 3.62 13.74 -12.35
C ILE A 156 3.62 12.60 -11.34
N TYR A 157 4.00 11.38 -11.77
CA TYR A 157 4.13 10.24 -10.87
C TYR A 157 5.11 10.53 -9.73
N ALA A 158 6.29 11.04 -10.06
CA ALA A 158 7.30 11.42 -9.07
C ALA A 158 6.75 12.45 -8.08
N GLY A 159 5.98 13.44 -8.54
CA GLY A 159 5.29 14.41 -7.68
C GLY A 159 4.38 13.73 -6.66
N THR A 160 3.59 12.73 -7.08
CA THR A 160 2.72 11.97 -6.15
C THR A 160 3.52 11.18 -5.12
N LYS A 161 4.67 10.61 -5.54
CA LYS A 161 5.54 9.82 -4.66
C LYS A 161 6.33 10.70 -3.69
N HIS A 162 6.76 11.89 -4.09
CA HIS A 162 7.31 12.90 -3.17
C HIS A 162 6.27 13.35 -2.14
N ALA A 163 5.01 13.51 -2.53
CA ALA A 163 3.93 13.83 -1.59
C ALA A 163 3.76 12.73 -0.52
N GLN A 164 3.84 11.45 -0.91
CA GLN A 164 3.83 10.33 0.06
C GLN A 164 5.04 10.37 1.01
N VAL A 165 6.24 10.66 0.51
CA VAL A 165 7.45 10.79 1.35
C VAL A 165 7.30 11.92 2.35
N GLY A 166 6.84 13.09 1.89
CA GLY A 166 6.58 14.24 2.78
C GLY A 166 5.53 13.94 3.84
N PHE A 167 4.43 13.29 3.45
CA PHE A 167 3.36 12.88 4.36
C PHE A 167 3.86 11.90 5.42
N ALA A 168 4.58 10.85 5.02
CA ALA A 168 5.15 9.88 5.95
C ALA A 168 6.13 10.53 6.95
N GLY A 169 6.99 11.44 6.48
CA GLY A 169 7.92 12.17 7.34
C GLY A 169 7.21 13.10 8.34
N GLY A 170 6.08 13.70 7.96
CA GLY A 170 5.24 14.47 8.87
C GLY A 170 4.56 13.60 9.90
N LEU A 171 3.96 12.48 9.46
CA LEU A 171 3.31 11.50 10.34
C LEU A 171 4.27 10.90 11.37
N ASP A 172 5.49 10.54 10.98
CA ASP A 172 6.47 9.99 11.90
C ASP A 172 6.76 10.95 13.07
N ARG A 173 6.93 12.25 12.78
CA ARG A 173 7.14 13.26 13.83
C ARG A 173 5.91 13.44 14.72
N GLU A 174 4.71 13.35 14.15
CA GLU A 174 3.45 13.50 14.89
C GLU A 174 3.17 12.29 15.79
N LEU A 175 3.53 11.08 15.37
CA LEU A 175 3.00 9.83 15.91
C LEU A 175 3.99 9.03 16.75
N ARG A 176 5.32 9.22 16.62
CA ARG A 176 6.33 8.40 17.30
C ARG A 176 6.19 8.40 18.83
N GLU A 177 5.87 9.54 19.43
CA GLU A 177 5.65 9.65 20.89
C GLU A 177 4.27 9.11 21.31
N LYS A 178 3.38 8.91 20.34
CA LYS A 178 2.05 8.33 20.56
C LYS A 178 2.03 6.80 20.39
N GLY A 179 3.20 6.18 20.16
CA GLY A 179 3.37 4.73 20.04
C GLY A 179 3.04 4.17 18.65
N VAL A 180 2.85 5.02 17.65
CA VAL A 180 2.63 4.58 16.26
C VAL A 180 3.88 4.88 15.43
N ARG A 181 4.42 3.85 14.78
CA ARG A 181 5.59 3.94 13.91
C ARG A 181 5.19 4.18 12.47
N VAL A 182 6.03 4.90 11.75
CA VAL A 182 5.83 5.14 10.31
C VAL A 182 7.08 4.71 9.56
N ALA A 183 6.91 3.89 8.53
CA ALA A 183 7.97 3.46 7.65
C ALA A 183 7.61 3.69 6.18
N LEU A 184 8.64 3.86 5.36
CA LEU A 184 8.54 3.95 3.91
C LEU A 184 9.24 2.76 3.29
N VAL A 185 8.56 2.08 2.37
CA VAL A 185 9.17 1.14 1.42
C VAL A 185 9.19 1.83 0.06
N CYS A 186 10.39 2.02 -0.50
CA CYS A 186 10.60 2.81 -1.71
C CYS A 186 11.23 1.93 -2.81
N PRO A 187 10.46 1.05 -3.46
CA PRO A 187 10.98 0.14 -4.46
C PRO A 187 11.45 0.91 -5.71
N ALA A 188 12.46 0.34 -6.36
CA ALA A 188 12.80 0.64 -7.75
C ALA A 188 11.85 -0.09 -8.70
N GLY A 189 12.19 -0.22 -9.97
CA GLY A 189 11.41 -0.97 -10.94
C GLY A 189 11.10 -2.38 -10.42
N THR A 190 9.82 -2.70 -10.34
CA THR A 190 9.32 -3.99 -9.86
C THR A 190 8.47 -4.61 -10.96
N ASP A 191 8.66 -5.91 -11.22
CA ASP A 191 7.92 -6.66 -12.23
C ASP A 191 6.50 -6.97 -11.73
N THR A 192 5.57 -6.11 -12.13
CA THR A 192 4.16 -6.16 -11.72
C THR A 192 3.28 -5.70 -12.89
N GLN A 193 1.98 -5.76 -12.71
CA GLN A 193 0.98 -5.17 -13.63
C GLN A 193 0.99 -3.62 -13.60
N PHE A 194 1.85 -3.00 -12.78
CA PHE A 194 1.88 -1.56 -12.61
C PHE A 194 2.33 -0.85 -13.90
N ALA A 195 1.54 0.13 -14.33
CA ALA A 195 1.75 0.94 -15.53
C ALA A 195 1.80 0.15 -16.86
N ILE A 196 1.36 -1.11 -16.88
CA ILE A 196 1.14 -1.83 -18.14
C ILE A 196 0.09 -1.05 -18.95
N GLU A 197 0.39 -0.82 -20.23
CA GLU A 197 -0.39 0.03 -21.16
C GLU A 197 -0.38 1.54 -20.82
N ALA A 198 0.37 1.95 -19.81
CA ALA A 198 0.54 3.34 -19.40
C ALA A 198 2.03 3.74 -19.39
N GLY A 199 2.74 3.37 -20.45
CA GLY A 199 4.18 3.61 -20.66
C GLY A 199 5.07 2.40 -20.35
N ARG A 200 4.50 1.25 -19.95
CA ARG A 200 5.20 -0.05 -19.83
C ARG A 200 4.50 -1.11 -20.66
N THR A 201 5.27 -1.99 -21.27
CA THR A 201 4.76 -3.12 -22.06
C THR A 201 4.98 -4.44 -21.31
N ALA A 202 3.96 -5.30 -21.27
CA ALA A 202 4.10 -6.60 -20.65
C ALA A 202 5.14 -7.46 -21.39
N GLY A 203 6.00 -8.14 -20.63
CA GLY A 203 7.03 -9.03 -21.19
C GLY A 203 8.24 -8.33 -21.80
N GLU A 204 8.42 -7.03 -21.57
CA GLU A 204 9.66 -6.34 -21.98
C GLU A 204 10.90 -7.01 -21.35
N PRO A 205 11.99 -7.23 -22.12
CA PRO A 205 13.24 -7.82 -21.58
C PRO A 205 13.79 -7.05 -20.37
N LYS A 206 13.55 -5.75 -20.29
CA LYS A 206 13.94 -4.88 -19.17
C LYS A 206 13.30 -5.34 -17.83
N LEU A 207 12.10 -5.94 -17.87
CA LEU A 207 11.40 -6.42 -16.65
C LEU A 207 12.17 -7.54 -15.96
N ALA A 208 12.95 -8.33 -16.69
CA ALA A 208 13.78 -9.40 -16.12
C ALA A 208 14.86 -8.89 -15.14
N SER A 209 15.21 -7.60 -15.22
CA SER A 209 16.18 -6.95 -14.32
C SER A 209 15.51 -6.24 -13.14
N TYR A 210 14.17 -6.27 -13.05
CA TYR A 210 13.42 -5.61 -12.00
C TYR A 210 13.32 -6.50 -10.74
N LEU A 211 13.02 -5.86 -9.61
CA LEU A 211 12.68 -6.56 -8.38
C LEU A 211 11.43 -7.41 -8.58
N ARG A 212 11.36 -8.53 -7.88
CA ARG A 212 10.11 -9.30 -7.83
C ARG A 212 9.18 -8.68 -6.78
N PRO A 213 7.86 -8.80 -6.94
CA PRO A 213 6.90 -8.39 -5.92
C PRO A 213 7.20 -8.97 -4.53
N ASP A 214 7.65 -10.23 -4.49
CA ASP A 214 8.00 -10.94 -3.26
C ASP A 214 9.18 -10.30 -2.52
N ASP A 215 10.18 -9.78 -3.25
CA ASP A 215 11.36 -9.14 -2.66
C ASP A 215 10.97 -7.82 -1.96
N VAL A 216 10.01 -7.08 -2.56
CA VAL A 216 9.47 -5.86 -1.96
C VAL A 216 8.54 -6.19 -0.80
N ALA A 217 7.69 -7.21 -0.94
CA ALA A 217 6.81 -7.68 0.12
C ALA A 217 7.61 -8.10 1.37
N PHE A 218 8.73 -8.78 1.18
CA PHE A 218 9.64 -9.14 2.26
C PHE A 218 10.08 -7.91 3.09
N GLN A 219 10.32 -6.76 2.47
CA GLN A 219 10.66 -5.54 3.21
C GLN A 219 9.47 -4.94 3.98
N ILE A 220 8.24 -5.25 3.56
CA ILE A 220 7.04 -4.79 4.25
C ILE A 220 6.82 -5.60 5.54
N VAL A 221 7.16 -6.87 5.53
CA VAL A 221 6.88 -7.81 6.63
C VAL A 221 7.99 -7.88 7.70
N GLN A 222 9.14 -7.24 7.47
CA GLN A 222 10.25 -7.12 8.44
C GLN A 222 10.01 -5.96 9.41
#